data_ffcde289dc0a1a3f545b09f52318f4b1
#
_entry.id   ffcde289dc0a1a3f545b09f52318f4b1
#
_cell.length_a   1.000
_cell.length_b   1.000
_cell.length_c   1.000
_cell.angle_alpha   90.00
_cell.angle_beta   90.00
_cell.angle_gamma   90.00
#
_symmetry.space_group_name_H-M   'P 1'
#
loop_
_entity.id
_entity.type
_entity.pdbx_description
1 polymer ?
#
loop_
_entity_poly.entity_id
_entity_poly.type
_entity_poly.pdbx_seq_one_letter_code
_entity_poly.pdbx_strand_id
1 'polypeptide(L)'
;MKETIYRSIVKGISWRVFATIDTILLSWLITGHFGDALKIGLGEVFTKTILYFLHERVWNQINESNNRFVSKGKSFLKGVSWRIFGTIDTFLIAFFFTGTPFAASQIAAFEVITKLALYYFHERGWERVAWGKIDKTPHATTVEECINCQ
;
A
#
# COMPACT_ATOMS: atom_id res chain seq x y z
N MET A 1 18.68 3.41 -7.36
CA MET A 1 18.10 2.89 -8.62
C MET A 1 16.81 3.65 -8.90
N LYS A 2 16.58 4.09 -10.13
CA LYS A 2 15.25 4.59 -10.55
C LYS A 2 14.45 3.42 -11.11
N GLU A 3 13.15 3.39 -10.83
CA GLU A 3 12.24 2.39 -11.36
C GLU A 3 11.39 3.00 -12.48
N THR A 4 11.00 2.17 -13.46
CA THR A 4 10.05 2.59 -14.51
C THR A 4 8.64 2.74 -13.92
N ILE A 5 7.83 3.63 -14.50
CA ILE A 5 6.42 3.84 -14.10
C ILE A 5 5.64 2.53 -14.21
N TYR A 6 5.89 1.74 -15.26
CA TYR A 6 5.22 0.45 -15.46
C TYR A 6 5.51 -0.54 -14.32
N ARG A 7 6.77 -0.60 -13.84
CA ARG A 7 7.15 -1.42 -12.70
C ARG A 7 6.37 -1.02 -11.44
N SER A 8 6.28 0.27 -11.16
CA SER A 8 5.54 0.78 -10.00
C SER A 8 4.04 0.46 -10.07
N ILE A 9 3.44 0.55 -11.26
CA ILE A 9 2.03 0.20 -11.47
C ILE A 9 1.79 -1.30 -11.23
N VAL A 10 2.60 -2.18 -11.86
CA VAL A 10 2.46 -3.63 -11.70
C VAL A 10 2.70 -4.07 -10.26
N LYS A 11 3.69 -3.48 -9.59
CA LYS A 11 3.96 -3.70 -8.17
C LYS A 11 2.78 -3.28 -7.29
N GLY A 12 2.15 -2.14 -7.57
CA GLY A 12 0.96 -1.68 -6.87
C GLY A 12 -0.25 -2.58 -7.07
N ILE A 13 -0.50 -3.05 -8.30
CA ILE A 13 -1.59 -3.97 -8.61
C ILE A 13 -1.36 -5.32 -7.93
N SER A 14 -0.15 -5.90 -8.04
CA SER A 14 0.18 -7.17 -7.40
C SER A 14 0.01 -7.09 -5.87
N TRP A 15 0.45 -5.98 -5.25
CA TRP A 15 0.22 -5.74 -3.83
C TRP A 15 -1.26 -5.74 -3.46
N ARG A 16 -2.11 -5.09 -4.27
CA ARG A 16 -3.57 -5.07 -4.05
C ARG A 16 -4.17 -6.46 -4.06
N VAL A 17 -3.75 -7.30 -5.02
CA VAL A 17 -4.22 -8.70 -5.12
C VAL A 17 -3.83 -9.49 -3.87
N PHE A 18 -2.55 -9.44 -3.47
CA PHE A 18 -2.09 -10.14 -2.26
C PHE A 18 -2.80 -9.64 -0.99
N ALA A 19 -2.96 -8.32 -0.84
CA ALA A 19 -3.66 -7.74 0.30
C ALA A 19 -5.13 -8.15 0.37
N THR A 20 -5.82 -8.26 -0.76
CA THR A 20 -7.23 -8.71 -0.80
C THR A 20 -7.36 -10.19 -0.47
N ILE A 21 -6.47 -11.04 -1.00
CA ILE A 21 -6.43 -12.47 -0.68
C ILE A 21 -6.19 -12.67 0.82
N ASP A 22 -5.27 -11.92 1.42
CA ASP A 22 -4.99 -11.95 2.86
C ASP A 22 -6.24 -11.64 3.69
N THR A 23 -6.96 -10.56 3.37
CA THR A 23 -8.21 -10.21 4.07
C THR A 23 -9.26 -11.30 3.93
N ILE A 24 -9.43 -11.89 2.74
CA ILE A 24 -10.38 -12.98 2.52
C ILE A 24 -10.00 -14.21 3.35
N LEU A 25 -8.73 -14.60 3.34
CA LEU A 25 -8.23 -15.75 4.10
C LEU A 25 -8.40 -15.55 5.61
N LEU A 26 -7.99 -14.40 6.14
CA LEU A 26 -8.15 -14.07 7.54
C LEU A 26 -9.62 -14.08 7.97
N SER A 27 -10.46 -13.41 7.19
CA SER A 27 -11.89 -13.35 7.48
C SER A 27 -12.51 -14.74 7.45
N TRP A 28 -12.14 -15.57 6.51
CA TRP A 28 -12.61 -16.96 6.43
C TRP A 28 -12.15 -17.80 7.63
N LEU A 29 -10.89 -17.71 8.02
CA LEU A 29 -10.35 -18.43 9.17
C LEU A 29 -11.04 -18.02 10.48
N ILE A 30 -11.41 -16.77 10.65
CA ILE A 30 -12.03 -16.24 11.87
C ILE A 30 -13.54 -16.50 11.88
N THR A 31 -14.22 -16.32 10.74
CA THR A 31 -15.69 -16.46 10.68
C THR A 31 -16.17 -17.89 10.38
N GLY A 32 -15.33 -18.71 9.76
CA GLY A 32 -15.71 -20.04 9.23
C GLY A 32 -16.61 -19.98 7.99
N HIS A 33 -17.02 -18.81 7.52
CA HIS A 33 -17.95 -18.62 6.40
C HIS A 33 -17.27 -17.94 5.21
N PHE A 34 -16.98 -18.69 4.16
CA PHE A 34 -16.30 -18.17 2.97
C PHE A 34 -17.10 -17.06 2.26
N GLY A 35 -18.44 -17.16 2.24
CA GLY A 35 -19.30 -16.15 1.62
C GLY A 35 -19.15 -14.76 2.28
N ASP A 36 -19.09 -14.72 3.60
CA ASP A 36 -18.91 -13.45 4.33
C ASP A 36 -17.47 -12.93 4.21
N ALA A 37 -16.50 -13.82 4.22
CA ALA A 37 -15.10 -13.48 3.97
C ALA A 37 -14.90 -12.82 2.60
N LEU A 38 -15.56 -13.33 1.56
CA LEU A 38 -15.51 -12.76 0.21
C LEU A 38 -16.15 -11.37 0.16
N LYS A 39 -17.30 -11.18 0.82
CA LYS A 39 -17.95 -9.87 0.94
C LYS A 39 -17.06 -8.85 1.67
N ILE A 40 -16.42 -9.28 2.76
CA ILE A 40 -15.49 -8.44 3.52
C ILE A 40 -14.32 -8.02 2.63
N GLY A 41 -13.63 -8.96 1.99
CA GLY A 41 -12.46 -8.65 1.16
C GLY A 41 -12.78 -7.78 -0.04
N LEU A 42 -13.88 -8.03 -0.75
CA LEU A 42 -14.30 -7.20 -1.89
C LEU A 42 -14.85 -5.84 -1.44
N GLY A 43 -15.63 -5.82 -0.36
CA GLY A 43 -16.12 -4.60 0.25
C GLY A 43 -14.97 -3.67 0.65
N GLU A 44 -13.93 -4.23 1.25
CA GLU A 44 -12.74 -3.50 1.65
C GLU A 44 -11.99 -2.85 0.47
N VAL A 45 -11.90 -3.53 -0.68
CA VAL A 45 -11.31 -2.93 -1.89
C VAL A 45 -12.06 -1.68 -2.32
N PHE A 46 -13.38 -1.74 -2.29
CA PHE A 46 -14.24 -0.63 -2.70
C PHE A 46 -14.16 0.54 -1.71
N THR A 47 -14.38 0.29 -0.42
CA THR A 47 -14.38 1.34 0.60
C THR A 47 -13.02 1.98 0.78
N LYS A 48 -11.94 1.20 0.78
CA LYS A 48 -10.56 1.74 0.84
C LYS A 48 -10.20 2.60 -0.36
N THR A 49 -10.77 2.32 -1.54
CA THR A 49 -10.54 3.18 -2.70
C THR A 49 -11.20 4.54 -2.52
N ILE A 50 -12.43 4.58 -2.04
CA ILE A 50 -13.15 5.83 -1.73
C ILE A 50 -12.46 6.57 -0.59
N LEU A 51 -12.14 5.86 0.48
CA LEU A 51 -11.49 6.41 1.67
C LEU A 51 -10.11 7.03 1.32
N TYR A 52 -9.34 6.37 0.44
CA TYR A 52 -8.07 6.90 -0.04
C TYR A 52 -8.26 8.23 -0.77
N PHE A 53 -9.24 8.31 -1.66
CA PHE A 53 -9.54 9.54 -2.38
C PHE A 53 -9.91 10.69 -1.43
N LEU A 54 -10.79 10.43 -0.45
CA LEU A 54 -11.19 11.43 0.54
C LEU A 54 -10.02 11.87 1.42
N HIS A 55 -9.25 10.90 1.93
CA HIS A 55 -8.06 11.15 2.75
C HIS A 55 -7.02 12.00 2.01
N GLU A 56 -6.75 11.67 0.73
CA GLU A 56 -5.83 12.44 -0.11
C GLU A 56 -6.33 13.88 -0.32
N ARG A 57 -7.63 14.04 -0.52
CA ARG A 57 -8.24 15.36 -0.70
C ARG A 57 -8.10 16.23 0.54
N VAL A 58 -8.35 15.67 1.72
CA VAL A 58 -8.19 16.38 3.00
C VAL A 58 -6.72 16.80 3.21
N TRP A 59 -5.78 15.90 2.97
CA TRP A 59 -4.35 16.21 3.12
C TRP A 59 -3.86 17.26 2.12
N ASN A 60 -4.39 17.29 0.91
CA ASN A 60 -4.06 18.31 -0.09
C ASN A 60 -4.56 19.69 0.35
N GLN A 61 -5.76 19.80 0.92
CA GLN A 61 -6.29 21.05 1.48
C GLN A 61 -5.44 21.56 2.66
N ILE A 62 -5.01 20.67 3.54
CA ILE A 62 -4.11 21.04 4.66
C ILE A 62 -2.74 21.52 4.14
N ASN A 63 -2.24 20.94 3.06
CA ASN A 63 -0.97 21.37 2.45
C ASN A 63 -1.07 22.73 1.77
N GLU A 64 -2.19 23.05 1.14
CA GLU A 64 -2.43 24.34 0.48
C GLU A 64 -2.53 25.49 1.49
N SER A 65 -3.15 25.25 2.64
CA SER A 65 -3.30 26.23 3.72
C SER A 65 -2.00 26.57 4.46
N ASN A 66 -1.03 25.67 4.47
CA ASN A 66 0.27 25.80 5.15
C ASN A 66 1.42 25.89 4.14
N ASN A 67 1.60 27.09 3.55
CA ASN A 67 2.67 27.38 2.61
C ASN A 67 4.03 26.77 3.01
N ARG A 68 4.56 25.92 2.09
CA ARG A 68 5.95 25.47 1.97
C ARG A 68 6.47 24.42 2.96
N PHE A 69 7.07 23.44 2.35
CA PHE A 69 7.82 22.30 2.83
C PHE A 69 6.98 21.04 3.14
N VAL A 70 7.09 20.10 2.20
CA VAL A 70 6.84 18.67 2.49
C VAL A 70 7.88 18.25 3.53
N SER A 71 7.62 18.48 4.80
CA SER A 71 8.50 18.03 5.86
C SER A 71 8.36 16.50 5.99
N LYS A 72 9.46 15.84 6.32
CA LYS A 72 9.46 14.37 6.60
C LYS A 72 8.38 13.99 7.62
N GLY A 73 8.09 14.89 8.58
CA GLY A 73 7.04 14.72 9.57
C GLY A 73 5.62 14.69 8.98
N LYS A 74 5.32 15.51 7.97
CA LYS A 74 4.00 15.50 7.32
C LYS A 74 3.73 14.19 6.57
N SER A 75 4.74 13.66 5.86
CA SER A 75 4.61 12.37 5.18
C SER A 75 4.41 11.22 6.17
N PHE A 76 5.09 11.27 7.30
CA PHE A 76 4.90 10.29 8.38
C PHE A 76 3.48 10.36 8.97
N LEU A 77 3.01 11.56 9.32
CA LEU A 77 1.64 11.76 9.84
C LEU A 77 0.56 11.32 8.85
N LYS A 78 0.76 11.61 7.55
CA LYS A 78 -0.14 11.13 6.49
C LYS A 78 -0.19 9.61 6.44
N GLY A 79 0.96 8.94 6.56
CA GLY A 79 1.03 7.48 6.61
C GLY A 79 0.36 6.89 7.85
N VAL A 80 0.59 7.48 9.03
CA VAL A 80 -0.04 7.05 10.30
C VAL A 80 -1.55 7.23 10.24
N SER A 81 -2.03 8.41 9.82
CA SER A 81 -3.47 8.68 9.69
C SER A 81 -4.14 7.70 8.72
N TRP A 82 -3.50 7.43 7.56
CA TRP A 82 -4.00 6.44 6.61
C TRP A 82 -4.13 5.04 7.24
N ARG A 83 -3.15 4.65 8.07
CA ARG A 83 -3.18 3.35 8.74
C ARG A 83 -4.35 3.25 9.73
N ILE A 84 -4.59 4.31 10.51
CA ILE A 84 -5.70 4.38 11.45
C ILE A 84 -7.04 4.27 10.72
N PHE A 85 -7.27 5.10 9.71
CA PHE A 85 -8.51 5.07 8.92
C PHE A 85 -8.72 3.73 8.22
N GLY A 86 -7.66 3.14 7.67
CA GLY A 86 -7.73 1.83 7.03
C GLY A 86 -8.10 0.70 8.01
N THR A 87 -7.60 0.74 9.24
CA THR A 87 -7.93 -0.25 10.28
C THR A 87 -9.39 -0.09 10.77
N ILE A 88 -9.85 1.15 10.94
CA ILE A 88 -11.25 1.45 11.30
C ILE A 88 -12.19 0.96 10.18
N ASP A 89 -11.85 1.19 8.92
CA ASP A 89 -12.62 0.72 7.76
C ASP A 89 -12.76 -0.81 7.74
N THR A 90 -11.66 -1.54 7.93
CA THR A 90 -11.69 -3.01 8.04
C THR A 90 -12.59 -3.46 9.18
N PHE A 91 -12.47 -2.82 10.36
CA PHE A 91 -13.31 -3.15 11.51
C PHE A 91 -14.79 -2.95 11.19
N LEU A 92 -15.16 -1.81 10.61
CA LEU A 92 -16.55 -1.48 10.28
C LEU A 92 -17.16 -2.46 9.27
N ILE A 93 -16.41 -2.78 8.22
CA ILE A 93 -16.85 -3.74 7.19
C ILE A 93 -16.99 -5.12 7.80
N ALA A 94 -15.99 -5.59 8.53
CA ALA A 94 -16.02 -6.89 9.18
C ALA A 94 -17.19 -6.96 10.17
N PHE A 95 -17.43 -5.91 10.95
CA PHE A 95 -18.56 -5.84 11.88
C PHE A 95 -19.90 -5.88 11.14
N PHE A 96 -20.04 -5.16 10.04
CA PHE A 96 -21.26 -5.14 9.25
C PHE A 96 -21.65 -6.53 8.70
N PHE A 97 -20.65 -7.31 8.24
CA PHE A 97 -20.92 -8.63 7.67
C PHE A 97 -20.95 -9.76 8.71
N THR A 98 -20.19 -9.66 9.81
CA THR A 98 -20.14 -10.71 10.84
C THR A 98 -21.16 -10.52 11.95
N GLY A 99 -21.65 -9.28 12.16
CA GLY A 99 -22.56 -8.92 13.25
C GLY A 99 -21.91 -8.98 14.64
N THR A 100 -20.66 -9.39 14.77
CA THR A 100 -19.97 -9.57 16.05
C THR A 100 -18.73 -8.66 16.16
N PRO A 101 -18.69 -7.75 17.16
CA PRO A 101 -17.56 -6.85 17.33
C PRO A 101 -16.27 -7.60 17.68
N PHE A 102 -16.37 -8.77 18.28
CA PHE A 102 -15.22 -9.61 18.64
C PHE A 102 -14.51 -10.14 17.38
N ALA A 103 -15.25 -10.75 16.43
CA ALA A 103 -14.68 -11.22 15.16
C ALA A 103 -14.12 -10.05 14.35
N ALA A 104 -14.83 -8.92 14.29
CA ALA A 104 -14.37 -7.73 13.58
C ALA A 104 -13.06 -7.18 14.14
N SER A 105 -12.91 -7.13 15.47
CA SER A 105 -11.65 -6.67 16.09
C SER A 105 -10.50 -7.63 15.86
N GLN A 106 -10.75 -8.94 15.86
CA GLN A 106 -9.73 -9.93 15.51
C GLN A 106 -9.27 -9.77 14.06
N ILE A 107 -10.20 -9.65 13.10
CA ILE A 107 -9.87 -9.45 11.69
C ILE A 107 -9.01 -8.20 11.53
N ALA A 108 -9.45 -7.05 12.07
CA ALA A 108 -8.74 -5.79 11.97
C ALA A 108 -7.33 -5.84 12.60
N ALA A 109 -7.19 -6.49 13.76
CA ALA A 109 -5.90 -6.62 14.45
C ALA A 109 -4.93 -7.53 13.70
N PHE A 110 -5.38 -8.72 13.30
CA PHE A 110 -4.54 -9.67 12.57
C PHE A 110 -4.16 -9.13 11.18
N GLU A 111 -5.06 -8.42 10.51
CA GLU A 111 -4.78 -7.78 9.23
C GLU A 111 -3.59 -6.80 9.29
N VAL A 112 -3.46 -6.03 10.36
CA VAL A 112 -2.31 -5.13 10.51
C VAL A 112 -1.00 -5.91 10.52
N ILE A 113 -0.96 -7.04 11.24
CA ILE A 113 0.24 -7.86 11.40
C ILE A 113 0.57 -8.59 10.09
N THR A 114 -0.41 -9.28 9.51
CA THR A 114 -0.21 -10.07 8.29
C THR A 114 0.16 -9.18 7.11
N LYS A 115 -0.49 -8.02 6.94
CA LYS A 115 -0.15 -7.08 5.87
C LYS A 115 1.25 -6.49 6.00
N LEU A 116 1.76 -6.27 7.23
CA LEU A 116 3.14 -5.85 7.41
C LEU A 116 4.12 -6.95 6.99
N ALA A 117 3.88 -8.19 7.38
CA ALA A 117 4.70 -9.32 7.00
C ALA A 117 4.66 -9.56 5.48
N LEU A 118 3.46 -9.61 4.91
CA LEU A 118 3.26 -9.79 3.47
C LEU A 118 3.90 -8.67 2.65
N TYR A 119 3.80 -7.42 3.10
CA TYR A 119 4.46 -6.29 2.44
C TYR A 119 5.98 -6.48 2.40
N TYR A 120 6.57 -6.91 3.50
CA TYR A 120 8.00 -7.20 3.55
C TYR A 120 8.41 -8.28 2.54
N PHE A 121 7.68 -9.39 2.49
CA PHE A 121 7.99 -10.48 1.55
C PHE A 121 7.73 -10.08 0.10
N HIS A 122 6.66 -9.35 -0.16
CA HIS A 122 6.33 -8.83 -1.48
C HIS A 122 7.41 -7.88 -1.99
N GLU A 123 7.86 -6.95 -1.14
CA GLU A 123 8.94 -6.01 -1.47
C GLU A 123 10.25 -6.75 -1.78
N ARG A 124 10.60 -7.72 -0.93
CA ARG A 124 11.79 -8.56 -1.16
C ARG A 124 11.69 -9.40 -2.43
N GLY A 125 10.51 -9.87 -2.76
CA GLY A 125 10.25 -10.56 -4.02
C GLY A 125 10.52 -9.65 -5.22
N TRP A 126 9.97 -8.43 -5.19
CA TRP A 126 10.18 -7.44 -6.24
C TRP A 126 11.63 -6.96 -6.37
N GLU A 127 12.40 -6.90 -5.27
CA GLU A 127 13.83 -6.58 -5.33
C GLU A 127 14.63 -7.59 -6.16
N ARG A 128 14.22 -8.86 -6.21
CA ARG A 128 14.88 -9.91 -7.00
C ARG A 128 14.52 -9.84 -8.49
N VAL A 129 13.41 -9.21 -8.85
CA VAL A 129 13.00 -9.03 -10.24
C VAL A 129 13.79 -7.91 -10.87
N ALA A 130 14.58 -8.20 -11.91
CA ALA A 130 15.40 -7.22 -12.62
C ALA A 130 14.58 -6.32 -13.57
N TRP A 131 13.40 -6.77 -14.00
CA TRP A 131 12.56 -6.06 -14.96
C TRP A 131 12.18 -4.66 -14.47
N GLY A 132 12.38 -3.65 -15.36
CA GLY A 132 12.02 -2.26 -15.09
C GLY A 132 12.93 -1.50 -14.11
N LYS A 133 14.10 -2.06 -13.72
CA LYS A 133 15.17 -1.33 -13.06
C LYS A 133 15.96 -0.54 -14.09
N ILE A 134 16.16 0.75 -13.82
CA ILE A 134 17.01 1.60 -14.65
C ILE A 134 18.35 1.69 -13.96
N ASP A 135 19.37 1.00 -14.54
CA ASP A 135 20.74 1.17 -14.09
C ASP A 135 21.20 2.59 -14.43
N LYS A 136 21.61 3.32 -13.43
CA LYS A 136 22.39 4.53 -13.62
C LYS A 136 23.85 4.08 -13.89
N THR A 137 24.12 3.60 -15.08
CA THR A 137 25.50 3.69 -15.58
C THR A 137 25.76 5.16 -15.85
N PRO A 138 26.72 5.80 -15.19
CA PRO A 138 27.16 7.11 -15.61
C PRO A 138 27.81 6.92 -17.01
N HIS A 139 27.21 7.47 -18.05
CA HIS A 139 27.95 7.81 -19.25
C HIS A 139 28.97 8.90 -18.88
N ALA A 140 30.01 8.50 -18.20
CA ALA A 140 31.18 9.32 -17.88
C ALA A 140 32.44 8.65 -18.48
N THR A 141 32.42 8.40 -19.78
CA THR A 141 33.66 7.96 -20.46
C THR A 141 33.70 8.41 -21.92
N THR A 142 32.99 9.46 -22.32
CA THR A 142 33.11 9.98 -23.68
C THR A 142 33.58 11.44 -23.77
N VAL A 143 33.81 12.11 -22.63
CA VAL A 143 34.32 13.50 -22.68
C VAL A 143 35.80 13.58 -22.37
N GLU A 144 36.39 12.63 -21.65
CA GLU A 144 37.84 12.63 -21.38
C GLU A 144 38.67 12.03 -22.54
N GLU A 145 38.08 11.19 -23.40
CA GLU A 145 38.80 10.63 -24.55
C GLU A 145 38.94 11.61 -25.72
N CYS A 146 38.09 12.64 -25.81
CA CYS A 146 38.21 13.71 -26.83
C CYS A 146 39.21 14.82 -26.47
N ILE A 147 39.67 14.93 -25.23
CA ILE A 147 40.61 15.99 -24.82
C ILE A 147 42.11 15.55 -25.03
N ASN A 148 42.35 14.24 -25.09
CA ASN A 148 43.72 13.71 -25.27
C ASN A 148 44.13 13.42 -26.76
N CYS A 149 43.30 13.83 -27.72
CA CYS A 149 43.62 13.69 -29.17
C CYS A 149 43.93 15.03 -29.85
N GLN A 150 44.43 16.05 -29.13
CA GLN A 150 45.04 17.25 -29.75
C GLN A 150 46.52 17.35 -29.38
#